data_a84ae89ce3c72c661c1193b2a01f89a4
#
_entry.id   a84ae89ce3c72c661c1193b2a01f89a4
#
_cell.length_a   1.000
_cell.length_b   1.000
_cell.length_c   1.000
_cell.angle_alpha   90.00
_cell.angle_beta   90.00
_cell.angle_gamma   90.00
#
_symmetry.space_group_name_H-M   'P 1'
#
loop_
_entity.id
_entity.type
_entity.pdbx_description
1 polymer ?
#
loop_
_entity_poly.entity_id
_entity_poly.type
_entity_poly.pdbx_seq_one_letter_code
_entity_poly.pdbx_strand_id
1 'polypeptide(L)'
;MASGGHGQEAEKLRIIISPAKKMVVDTDTFACKEVPCFMEKTQILKDWICGLSYAEQKALWKCNDKIAQQNAERFAQMDLYRNLTPAILAYDGIQYTYMAPAVFEDGQYAYVQDHLRILSAFYGVVKPMEGVVPYRLEMQAKAAVNGCRNLYEFWGEDLYREVMKGDDIDENRDDSRDDSRVLINLASKEYSKCIEKYLRPGDRFITCIFGELENGKVVQKGVYAKMARGQMVRYMASINARQPEQIQGFDRDGYAFDPDRSSEKEYCFIR
;
A
#
# COMPACT_ATOMS: atom_id res chain seq x y z
N MET A 1 45.66 -13.19 -12.47
CA MET A 1 44.28 -13.46 -12.96
C MET A 1 43.35 -13.13 -11.86
N ALA A 2 42.76 -11.95 -11.92
CA ALA A 2 41.75 -11.50 -10.91
C ALA A 2 40.38 -11.81 -11.49
N SER A 3 39.69 -12.74 -10.86
CA SER A 3 38.29 -13.06 -11.16
C SER A 3 37.42 -11.88 -10.71
N GLY A 4 36.89 -11.13 -11.65
CA GLY A 4 35.89 -10.11 -11.40
C GLY A 4 34.63 -10.74 -10.89
N GLY A 5 34.32 -10.57 -9.62
CA GLY A 5 33.01 -10.83 -9.06
C GLY A 5 32.03 -9.83 -9.67
N HIS A 6 31.14 -10.30 -10.53
CA HIS A 6 29.95 -9.55 -10.89
C HIS A 6 29.11 -9.46 -9.61
N GLY A 7 29.12 -8.29 -8.95
CA GLY A 7 28.15 -8.00 -7.91
C GLY A 7 26.78 -8.04 -8.59
N GLN A 8 25.96 -9.03 -8.24
CA GLN A 8 24.54 -9.01 -8.54
C GLN A 8 24.00 -7.75 -7.88
N GLU A 9 23.64 -6.75 -8.66
CA GLU A 9 22.85 -5.62 -8.16
C GLU A 9 21.59 -6.23 -7.57
N ALA A 10 21.35 -5.98 -6.28
CA ALA A 10 20.26 -6.58 -5.56
C ALA A 10 18.93 -6.09 -6.17
N GLU A 11 18.11 -7.03 -6.64
CA GLU A 11 16.75 -6.75 -7.11
C GLU A 11 16.02 -5.85 -6.09
N LYS A 12 15.46 -4.73 -6.53
CA LYS A 12 14.79 -3.80 -5.63
C LYS A 12 13.39 -4.31 -5.30
N LEU A 13 13.24 -4.93 -4.13
CA LEU A 13 11.97 -5.45 -3.65
C LEU A 13 11.09 -4.32 -3.13
N ARG A 14 9.84 -4.23 -3.61
CA ARG A 14 8.79 -3.33 -3.12
C ARG A 14 7.61 -4.13 -2.59
N ILE A 15 6.88 -3.54 -1.65
CA ILE A 15 5.69 -4.12 -1.04
C ILE A 15 4.56 -3.12 -1.18
N ILE A 16 3.40 -3.55 -1.71
CA ILE A 16 2.20 -2.72 -1.71
C ILE A 16 1.14 -3.27 -0.78
N ILE A 17 0.48 -2.37 -0.06
CA ILE A 17 -0.65 -2.67 0.82
C ILE A 17 -1.83 -1.73 0.57
N SER A 18 -3.02 -2.15 1.03
CA SER A 18 -4.20 -1.29 1.05
C SER A 18 -4.20 -0.37 2.27
N PRO A 19 -4.87 0.79 2.20
CA PRO A 19 -5.13 1.64 3.36
C PRO A 19 -6.20 1.00 4.25
N ALA A 20 -6.52 1.64 5.38
CA ALA A 20 -7.69 1.34 6.18
C ALA A 20 -8.76 2.42 6.02
N LYS A 21 -10.03 2.04 6.20
CA LYS A 21 -11.15 2.99 6.16
C LYS A 21 -11.22 3.92 7.37
N LYS A 22 -10.72 3.45 8.51
CA LYS A 22 -10.61 4.21 9.75
C LYS A 22 -9.20 4.74 9.89
N MET A 23 -9.10 5.96 10.38
CA MET A 23 -7.82 6.60 10.65
C MET A 23 -7.86 7.28 12.02
N VAL A 24 -6.71 7.36 12.66
CA VAL A 24 -6.49 8.04 13.95
C VAL A 24 -5.52 9.21 13.74
N VAL A 25 -5.50 10.11 14.70
CA VAL A 25 -4.52 11.19 14.81
C VAL A 25 -3.56 10.82 15.92
N ASP A 26 -2.27 10.81 15.60
CA ASP A 26 -1.17 10.61 16.53
C ASP A 26 -0.02 11.53 16.11
N THR A 27 0.03 12.70 16.72
CA THR A 27 1.03 13.74 16.41
C THR A 27 2.26 13.66 17.29
N ASP A 28 2.24 12.79 18.31
CA ASP A 28 3.21 12.83 19.41
C ASP A 28 4.18 11.65 19.39
N THR A 29 3.79 10.49 18.84
CA THR A 29 4.61 9.27 18.87
C THR A 29 5.85 9.38 17.99
N PHE A 30 5.70 9.84 16.74
CA PHE A 30 6.81 10.02 15.80
C PHE A 30 6.62 11.27 14.95
N ALA A 31 7.72 11.95 14.66
CA ALA A 31 7.74 13.02 13.68
C ALA A 31 7.57 12.47 12.25
N CYS A 32 6.75 13.13 11.45
CA CYS A 32 6.67 12.85 10.02
C CYS A 32 7.97 13.27 9.33
N LYS A 33 8.45 12.44 8.38
CA LYS A 33 9.66 12.76 7.62
C LYS A 33 9.39 13.78 6.51
N GLU A 34 8.30 13.60 5.80
CA GLU A 34 7.91 14.41 4.63
C GLU A 34 6.39 14.30 4.42
N VAL A 35 5.86 14.97 3.42
CA VAL A 35 4.46 14.83 2.96
C VAL A 35 4.42 13.93 1.71
N PRO A 36 3.25 13.31 1.39
CA PRO A 36 3.09 12.49 0.20
C PRO A 36 3.43 13.24 -1.10
N CYS A 37 3.98 12.53 -2.09
CA CYS A 37 4.46 13.13 -3.33
C CYS A 37 3.36 13.75 -4.22
N PHE A 38 2.11 13.31 -4.12
CA PHE A 38 1.01 13.77 -4.96
C PHE A 38 0.11 14.83 -4.30
N MET A 39 0.67 15.73 -3.49
CA MET A 39 -0.12 16.73 -2.74
C MET A 39 -0.99 17.63 -3.62
N GLU A 40 -0.53 17.98 -4.84
CA GLU A 40 -1.35 18.75 -5.79
C GLU A 40 -2.62 18.00 -6.22
N LYS A 41 -2.49 16.70 -6.56
CA LYS A 41 -3.64 15.86 -6.88
C LYS A 41 -4.55 15.64 -5.66
N THR A 42 -3.95 15.51 -4.46
CA THR A 42 -4.67 15.42 -3.20
C THR A 42 -5.50 16.68 -2.93
N GLN A 43 -4.95 17.86 -3.21
CA GLN A 43 -5.68 19.12 -3.08
C GLN A 43 -6.88 19.18 -4.06
N ILE A 44 -6.71 18.75 -5.30
CA ILE A 44 -7.82 18.67 -6.28
C ILE A 44 -8.94 17.76 -5.74
N LEU A 45 -8.60 16.59 -5.20
CA LEU A 45 -9.58 15.68 -4.59
C LEU A 45 -10.27 16.28 -3.38
N LYS A 46 -9.52 16.95 -2.50
CA LYS A 46 -10.08 17.66 -1.34
C LYS A 46 -11.08 18.70 -1.78
N ASP A 47 -10.69 19.59 -2.71
CA ASP A 47 -11.54 20.69 -3.15
C ASP A 47 -12.80 20.16 -3.85
N TRP A 48 -12.67 19.12 -4.66
CA TRP A 48 -13.81 18.46 -5.29
C TRP A 48 -14.77 17.87 -4.25
N ILE A 49 -14.27 17.16 -3.22
CA ILE A 49 -15.11 16.59 -2.15
C ILE A 49 -15.79 17.69 -1.35
N CYS A 50 -15.08 18.78 -1.02
CA CYS A 50 -15.63 19.93 -0.31
C CYS A 50 -16.72 20.65 -1.12
N GLY A 51 -16.65 20.61 -2.45
CA GLY A 51 -17.66 21.18 -3.34
C GLY A 51 -18.95 20.34 -3.48
N LEU A 52 -18.95 19.09 -3.00
CA LEU A 52 -20.14 18.23 -3.03
C LEU A 52 -21.12 18.62 -1.89
N SER A 53 -22.42 18.50 -2.15
CA SER A 53 -23.42 18.54 -1.07
C SER A 53 -23.23 17.38 -0.09
N TYR A 54 -23.74 17.53 1.14
CA TYR A 54 -23.67 16.46 2.15
C TYR A 54 -24.27 15.12 1.64
N ALA A 55 -25.37 15.18 0.89
CA ALA A 55 -26.00 13.99 0.33
C ALA A 55 -25.08 13.26 -0.67
N GLU A 56 -24.37 14.02 -1.51
CA GLU A 56 -23.39 13.49 -2.46
C GLU A 56 -22.15 12.93 -1.75
N GLN A 57 -21.63 13.64 -0.72
CA GLN A 57 -20.52 13.15 0.11
C GLN A 57 -20.88 11.82 0.78
N LYS A 58 -22.08 11.72 1.38
CA LYS A 58 -22.57 10.48 2.01
C LYS A 58 -22.69 9.35 0.98
N ALA A 59 -23.20 9.63 -0.20
CA ALA A 59 -23.30 8.67 -1.30
C ALA A 59 -21.92 8.21 -1.79
N LEU A 60 -20.95 9.14 -1.87
CA LEU A 60 -19.55 8.85 -2.22
C LEU A 60 -18.92 7.87 -1.23
N TRP A 61 -19.06 8.12 0.07
CA TRP A 61 -18.47 7.32 1.14
C TRP A 61 -19.22 6.04 1.48
N LYS A 62 -20.44 5.86 1.01
CA LYS A 62 -21.30 4.67 1.25
C LYS A 62 -21.30 4.24 2.71
N CYS A 63 -21.61 5.15 3.62
CA CYS A 63 -21.57 4.91 5.06
C CYS A 63 -22.83 5.43 5.76
N ASN A 64 -23.00 5.11 7.06
CA ASN A 64 -24.08 5.63 7.87
C ASN A 64 -23.90 7.13 8.16
N ASP A 65 -24.97 7.80 8.66
CA ASP A 65 -24.97 9.24 8.90
C ASP A 65 -23.88 9.69 9.86
N LYS A 66 -23.63 8.95 10.95
CA LYS A 66 -22.60 9.28 11.94
C LYS A 66 -21.21 9.37 11.29
N ILE A 67 -20.87 8.39 10.45
CA ILE A 67 -19.58 8.38 9.75
C ILE A 67 -19.54 9.46 8.67
N ALA A 68 -20.65 9.68 7.96
CA ALA A 68 -20.73 10.72 6.94
C ALA A 68 -20.53 12.11 7.55
N GLN A 69 -21.24 12.43 8.64
CA GLN A 69 -21.11 13.68 9.36
C GLN A 69 -19.68 13.92 9.82
N GLN A 70 -19.06 12.94 10.47
CA GLN A 70 -17.67 13.03 10.92
C GLN A 70 -16.71 13.35 9.77
N ASN A 71 -16.89 12.72 8.60
CA ASN A 71 -16.01 12.96 7.47
C ASN A 71 -16.30 14.29 6.78
N ALA A 72 -17.55 14.72 6.70
CA ALA A 72 -17.89 16.05 6.19
C ALA A 72 -17.22 17.15 7.03
N GLU A 73 -17.26 17.05 8.35
CA GLU A 73 -16.59 17.95 9.27
C GLU A 73 -15.06 17.92 9.11
N ARG A 74 -14.49 16.71 8.96
CA ARG A 74 -13.05 16.54 8.69
C ARG A 74 -12.63 17.25 7.42
N PHE A 75 -13.33 17.04 6.31
CA PHE A 75 -13.01 17.68 5.04
C PHE A 75 -13.18 19.20 5.08
N ALA A 76 -14.22 19.71 5.74
CA ALA A 76 -14.46 21.14 5.90
C ALA A 76 -13.33 21.86 6.69
N GLN A 77 -12.71 21.17 7.64
CA GLN A 77 -11.65 21.70 8.50
C GLN A 77 -10.24 21.23 8.10
N MET A 78 -10.13 20.44 7.03
CA MET A 78 -8.87 19.76 6.66
C MET A 78 -7.81 20.76 6.23
N ASP A 79 -6.68 20.73 6.94
CA ASP A 79 -5.41 21.31 6.50
C ASP A 79 -4.46 20.16 6.19
N LEU A 80 -4.02 20.06 4.93
CA LEU A 80 -3.19 18.95 4.46
C LEU A 80 -1.75 18.99 4.99
N TYR A 81 -1.38 20.07 5.69
CA TYR A 81 -0.03 20.32 6.18
C TYR A 81 0.09 20.47 7.69
N ARG A 82 -1.04 20.30 8.43
CA ARG A 82 -1.07 20.44 9.89
C ARG A 82 -1.62 19.19 10.57
N ASN A 83 -1.18 18.95 11.80
CA ASN A 83 -1.58 17.81 12.62
C ASN A 83 -1.38 16.48 11.89
N LEU A 84 -0.25 16.37 11.23
CA LEU A 84 0.13 15.20 10.44
C LEU A 84 0.46 14.04 11.35
N THR A 85 0.02 12.86 10.94
CA THR A 85 0.37 11.57 11.57
C THR A 85 1.12 10.72 10.55
N PRO A 86 2.22 10.03 10.92
CA PRO A 86 2.87 9.07 10.03
C PRO A 86 1.87 8.05 9.50
N ALA A 87 1.83 7.83 8.18
CA ALA A 87 0.80 7.04 7.53
C ALA A 87 0.65 5.63 8.12
N ILE A 88 1.76 4.98 8.45
CA ILE A 88 1.76 3.62 9.02
C ILE A 88 1.06 3.57 10.40
N LEU A 89 1.02 4.67 11.14
CA LEU A 89 0.33 4.81 12.43
C LEU A 89 -1.07 5.41 12.28
N ALA A 90 -1.31 6.19 11.22
CA ALA A 90 -2.59 6.84 10.98
C ALA A 90 -3.69 5.86 10.57
N TYR A 91 -3.38 4.84 9.78
CA TYR A 91 -4.37 3.86 9.35
C TYR A 91 -4.70 2.86 10.45
N ASP A 92 -5.98 2.79 10.85
CA ASP A 92 -6.51 1.91 11.88
C ASP A 92 -7.41 0.83 11.25
N GLY A 93 -6.91 -0.40 11.22
CA GLY A 93 -7.61 -1.54 10.62
C GLY A 93 -6.86 -2.85 10.84
N ILE A 94 -7.54 -3.97 10.60
CA ILE A 94 -7.05 -5.32 10.90
C ILE A 94 -5.62 -5.55 10.38
N GLN A 95 -5.32 -5.15 9.14
CA GLN A 95 -3.98 -5.31 8.56
C GLN A 95 -2.92 -4.55 9.38
N TYR A 96 -3.21 -3.33 9.79
CA TYR A 96 -2.30 -2.48 10.58
C TYR A 96 -2.17 -2.96 12.02
N THR A 97 -3.27 -3.44 12.63
CA THR A 97 -3.23 -4.07 13.95
C THR A 97 -2.29 -5.28 13.99
N TYR A 98 -2.34 -6.14 12.97
CA TYR A 98 -1.50 -7.34 12.89
C TYR A 98 -0.09 -7.07 12.35
N MET A 99 0.12 -5.99 11.64
CA MET A 99 1.45 -5.44 11.33
C MET A 99 2.12 -4.94 12.60
N ALA A 100 1.35 -4.35 13.52
CA ALA A 100 1.77 -3.80 14.79
C ALA A 100 2.96 -2.83 14.68
N PRO A 101 2.87 -1.75 13.89
CA PRO A 101 3.99 -0.85 13.67
C PRO A 101 4.47 -0.15 14.94
N ALA A 102 3.60 0.07 15.93
CA ALA A 102 3.98 0.72 17.20
C ALA A 102 5.05 -0.03 18.01
N VAL A 103 5.29 -1.30 17.68
CA VAL A 103 6.32 -2.11 18.36
C VAL A 103 7.46 -2.52 17.41
N PHE A 104 7.66 -1.81 16.32
CA PHE A 104 8.79 -2.01 15.43
C PHE A 104 10.07 -1.49 16.07
N GLU A 105 11.17 -2.19 15.83
CA GLU A 105 12.52 -1.72 16.10
C GLU A 105 12.99 -0.77 14.97
N ASP A 106 14.03 0.02 15.22
CA ASP A 106 14.57 0.99 14.27
C ASP A 106 14.90 0.36 12.90
N GLY A 107 15.46 -0.83 12.88
CA GLY A 107 15.76 -1.59 11.65
C GLY A 107 14.50 -1.96 10.86
N GLN A 108 13.41 -2.28 11.55
CA GLN A 108 12.12 -2.59 10.91
C GLN A 108 11.47 -1.32 10.35
N TYR A 109 11.56 -0.18 11.07
CA TYR A 109 11.10 1.11 10.53
C TYR A 109 11.90 1.52 9.28
N ALA A 110 13.22 1.37 9.30
CA ALA A 110 14.05 1.63 8.13
C ALA A 110 13.64 0.74 6.95
N TYR A 111 13.47 -0.56 7.19
CA TYR A 111 13.04 -1.51 6.17
C TYR A 111 11.69 -1.12 5.54
N VAL A 112 10.65 -0.86 6.36
CA VAL A 112 9.33 -0.52 5.80
C VAL A 112 9.35 0.84 5.09
N GLN A 113 10.12 1.82 5.56
CA GLN A 113 10.25 3.10 4.88
C GLN A 113 10.82 2.95 3.47
N ASP A 114 11.80 2.07 3.30
CA ASP A 114 12.43 1.82 2.01
C ASP A 114 11.55 0.97 1.09
N HIS A 115 10.91 -0.07 1.61
CA HIS A 115 10.26 -1.10 0.82
C HIS A 115 8.74 -0.97 0.72
N LEU A 116 8.05 -0.46 1.75
CA LEU A 116 6.59 -0.44 1.81
C LEU A 116 5.99 0.80 1.13
N ARG A 117 4.93 0.58 0.37
CA ARG A 117 4.10 1.62 -0.24
C ARG A 117 2.63 1.35 0.11
N ILE A 118 1.99 2.30 0.75
CA ILE A 118 0.57 2.25 1.10
C ILE A 118 -0.20 2.91 -0.05
N LEU A 119 -1.04 2.15 -0.73
CA LEU A 119 -1.89 2.70 -1.79
C LEU A 119 -3.04 3.47 -1.15
N SER A 120 -3.38 4.62 -1.70
CA SER A 120 -4.42 5.50 -1.17
C SER A 120 -5.25 6.09 -2.30
N ALA A 121 -6.57 6.07 -2.15
CA ALA A 121 -7.47 6.74 -3.09
C ALA A 121 -7.35 8.27 -3.03
N PHE A 122 -6.93 8.82 -1.89
CA PHE A 122 -6.83 10.26 -1.64
C PHE A 122 -5.42 10.81 -1.86
N TYR A 123 -4.39 10.10 -1.38
CA TYR A 123 -2.99 10.52 -1.50
C TYR A 123 -2.21 9.82 -2.62
N GLY A 124 -2.80 8.84 -3.30
CA GLY A 124 -2.13 8.02 -4.33
C GLY A 124 -1.23 6.94 -3.76
N VAL A 125 0.03 7.22 -3.55
CA VAL A 125 1.02 6.35 -2.90
C VAL A 125 1.60 7.09 -1.70
N VAL A 126 1.72 6.40 -0.57
CA VAL A 126 2.24 6.97 0.68
C VAL A 126 3.32 6.06 1.24
N LYS A 127 4.46 6.64 1.63
CA LYS A 127 5.48 5.93 2.41
C LYS A 127 5.09 5.90 3.89
N PRO A 128 5.58 4.93 4.68
CA PRO A 128 5.19 4.73 6.07
C PRO A 128 5.28 5.97 6.97
N MET A 129 6.35 6.74 6.84
CA MET A 129 6.61 7.90 7.71
C MET A 129 6.23 9.24 7.06
N GLU A 130 5.55 9.23 5.91
CA GLU A 130 4.94 10.43 5.35
C GLU A 130 3.72 10.85 6.16
N GLY A 131 3.58 12.16 6.35
CA GLY A 131 2.52 12.74 7.16
C GLY A 131 1.19 12.83 6.41
N VAL A 132 0.15 12.27 7.00
CA VAL A 132 -1.21 12.29 6.46
C VAL A 132 -2.20 12.82 7.49
N VAL A 133 -3.35 13.31 7.02
CA VAL A 133 -4.50 13.64 7.87
C VAL A 133 -5.64 12.64 7.62
N PRO A 134 -6.53 12.42 8.60
CA PRO A 134 -7.65 11.51 8.43
C PRO A 134 -8.60 11.95 7.31
N TYR A 135 -8.91 11.01 6.43
CA TYR A 135 -9.86 11.16 5.33
C TYR A 135 -10.70 9.90 5.18
N ARG A 136 -11.72 9.94 4.30
CA ARG A 136 -12.43 8.77 3.83
C ARG A 136 -12.64 8.87 2.32
N LEU A 137 -11.96 8.02 1.58
CA LEU A 137 -12.18 7.82 0.15
C LEU A 137 -11.69 6.42 -0.21
N GLU A 138 -12.52 5.66 -0.92
CA GLU A 138 -12.17 4.32 -1.42
C GLU A 138 -11.86 4.41 -2.93
N MET A 139 -10.94 3.60 -3.43
CA MET A 139 -10.48 3.68 -4.83
C MET A 139 -11.62 3.39 -5.82
N GLN A 140 -12.56 2.53 -5.43
CA GLN A 140 -13.76 2.20 -6.23
C GLN A 140 -14.94 3.17 -6.05
N ALA A 141 -14.75 4.27 -5.30
CA ALA A 141 -15.78 5.28 -5.14
C ALA A 141 -16.20 5.86 -6.50
N LYS A 142 -17.49 6.20 -6.64
CA LYS A 142 -18.02 6.84 -7.85
C LYS A 142 -17.63 8.33 -7.86
N ALA A 143 -16.40 8.60 -8.20
CA ALA A 143 -15.82 9.94 -8.22
C ALA A 143 -15.40 10.30 -9.65
N ALA A 144 -16.10 11.24 -10.25
CA ALA A 144 -15.72 11.84 -11.54
C ALA A 144 -15.05 13.18 -11.24
N VAL A 145 -13.74 13.23 -11.32
CA VAL A 145 -12.91 14.37 -10.91
C VAL A 145 -12.03 14.81 -12.04
N ASN A 146 -11.91 16.10 -12.24
CA ASN A 146 -10.98 16.69 -13.22
C ASN A 146 -11.10 16.08 -14.64
N GLY A 147 -12.34 15.84 -15.10
CA GLY A 147 -12.60 15.23 -16.41
C GLY A 147 -12.44 13.70 -16.49
N CYS A 148 -11.98 13.05 -15.42
CA CYS A 148 -11.85 11.59 -15.32
C CYS A 148 -13.16 10.96 -14.84
N ARG A 149 -13.50 9.78 -15.35
CA ARG A 149 -14.75 9.05 -15.01
C ARG A 149 -14.71 8.38 -13.64
N ASN A 150 -13.52 8.12 -13.11
CA ASN A 150 -13.30 7.45 -11.83
C ASN A 150 -11.87 7.69 -11.32
N LEU A 151 -11.59 7.26 -10.08
CA LEU A 151 -10.27 7.44 -9.47
C LEU A 151 -9.15 6.62 -10.13
N TYR A 152 -9.48 5.50 -10.77
CA TYR A 152 -8.46 4.73 -11.52
C TYR A 152 -7.95 5.51 -12.74
N GLU A 153 -8.82 6.27 -13.41
CA GLU A 153 -8.41 7.18 -14.49
C GLU A 153 -7.69 8.43 -13.95
N PHE A 154 -8.18 8.99 -12.84
CA PHE A 154 -7.57 10.16 -12.21
C PHE A 154 -6.13 9.92 -11.81
N TRP A 155 -5.84 8.76 -11.21
CA TRP A 155 -4.50 8.38 -10.82
C TRP A 155 -3.66 7.88 -12.01
N GLY A 156 -4.28 7.18 -12.95
CA GLY A 156 -3.61 6.66 -14.15
C GLY A 156 -2.39 5.81 -13.82
N GLU A 157 -1.30 6.01 -14.55
CA GLU A 157 -0.03 5.32 -14.40
C GLU A 157 0.85 5.89 -13.26
N ASP A 158 0.51 7.04 -12.70
CA ASP A 158 1.35 7.73 -11.73
C ASP A 158 1.65 6.87 -10.50
N LEU A 159 0.65 6.09 -10.05
CA LEU A 159 0.84 5.18 -8.91
C LEU A 159 1.88 4.09 -9.19
N TYR A 160 1.82 3.50 -10.38
CA TYR A 160 2.81 2.51 -10.80
C TYR A 160 4.21 3.13 -10.86
N ARG A 161 4.34 4.28 -11.49
CA ARG A 161 5.64 4.98 -11.62
C ARG A 161 6.24 5.29 -10.25
N GLU A 162 5.43 5.80 -9.30
CA GLU A 162 5.92 6.12 -7.96
C GLU A 162 6.29 4.86 -7.15
N VAL A 163 5.49 3.79 -7.24
CA VAL A 163 5.80 2.51 -6.58
C VAL A 163 7.11 1.93 -7.10
N MET A 164 7.35 2.04 -8.41
CA MET A 164 8.52 1.46 -9.08
C MET A 164 9.73 2.40 -9.11
N LYS A 165 9.59 3.65 -8.65
CA LYS A 165 10.67 4.63 -8.61
C LYS A 165 11.82 4.16 -7.72
N GLY A 166 13.05 4.24 -8.23
CA GLY A 166 14.27 4.04 -7.45
C GLY A 166 14.51 5.20 -6.48
N ASP A 167 15.31 4.98 -5.42
CA ASP A 167 15.72 6.07 -4.52
C ASP A 167 16.82 6.95 -5.16
N ASP A 168 17.52 6.44 -6.17
CA ASP A 168 18.47 7.20 -6.97
C ASP A 168 17.71 7.99 -8.03
N ILE A 169 17.66 9.30 -7.82
CA ILE A 169 17.07 10.26 -8.76
C ILE A 169 18.07 10.42 -9.94
N ASP A 170 18.08 9.45 -10.83
CA ASP A 170 18.66 9.65 -12.16
C ASP A 170 17.49 9.86 -13.13
N GLU A 171 17.09 11.11 -13.30
CA GLU A 171 16.03 11.51 -14.24
C GLU A 171 16.37 11.18 -15.71
N ASN A 172 17.63 10.81 -15.98
CA ASN A 172 18.14 10.42 -17.29
C ASN A 172 18.37 8.89 -17.42
N ARG A 173 17.85 8.09 -16.49
CA ARG A 173 18.04 6.63 -16.56
C ARG A 173 17.30 6.09 -17.78
N ASP A 174 18.09 5.57 -18.71
CA ASP A 174 17.60 4.82 -19.87
C ASP A 174 16.78 3.61 -19.37
N ASP A 175 15.51 3.55 -19.75
CA ASP A 175 14.54 2.47 -19.43
C ASP A 175 15.00 1.09 -19.96
N SER A 176 16.18 1.02 -20.63
CA SER A 176 16.78 -0.19 -21.22
C SER A 176 17.63 -1.02 -20.25
N ARG A 177 17.88 -0.58 -19.01
CA ARG A 177 18.60 -1.40 -18.03
C ARG A 177 17.64 -2.42 -17.40
N ASP A 178 18.03 -3.67 -17.49
CA ASP A 178 17.37 -4.86 -16.93
C ASP A 178 17.48 -4.90 -15.38
N ASP A 179 16.95 -3.88 -14.71
CA ASP A 179 16.74 -3.88 -13.27
C ASP A 179 15.44 -4.64 -13.02
N SER A 180 15.51 -5.94 -12.85
CA SER A 180 14.35 -6.76 -12.48
C SER A 180 13.80 -6.28 -11.15
N ARG A 181 12.58 -5.69 -11.20
CA ARG A 181 11.90 -5.13 -10.03
C ARG A 181 10.89 -6.14 -9.53
N VAL A 182 10.99 -6.46 -8.25
CA VAL A 182 10.06 -7.39 -7.60
C VAL A 182 9.06 -6.61 -6.76
N LEU A 183 7.79 -6.80 -7.03
CA LEU A 183 6.68 -6.19 -6.32
C LEU A 183 5.84 -7.26 -5.61
N ILE A 184 5.88 -7.26 -4.28
CA ILE A 184 5.05 -8.12 -3.44
C ILE A 184 3.71 -7.44 -3.19
N ASN A 185 2.65 -8.06 -3.71
CA ASN A 185 1.29 -7.55 -3.55
C ASN A 185 0.63 -8.16 -2.31
N LEU A 186 0.46 -7.33 -1.29
CA LEU A 186 -0.33 -7.57 -0.08
C LEU A 186 -1.57 -6.65 -0.02
N ALA A 187 -1.88 -5.96 -1.12
CA ALA A 187 -3.07 -5.14 -1.26
C ALA A 187 -4.29 -5.96 -1.67
N SER A 188 -5.47 -5.41 -1.46
CA SER A 188 -6.71 -5.96 -2.02
C SER A 188 -6.79 -5.70 -3.53
N LYS A 189 -7.62 -6.49 -4.24
CA LYS A 189 -7.84 -6.32 -5.69
C LYS A 189 -8.32 -4.92 -6.08
N GLU A 190 -9.04 -4.23 -5.18
CA GLU A 190 -9.45 -2.84 -5.37
C GLU A 190 -8.26 -1.92 -5.62
N TYR A 191 -7.18 -2.11 -4.86
CA TYR A 191 -5.98 -1.26 -4.93
C TYR A 191 -4.93 -1.83 -5.87
N SER A 192 -4.68 -3.15 -5.86
CA SER A 192 -3.61 -3.75 -6.67
C SER A 192 -3.80 -3.53 -8.17
N LYS A 193 -5.04 -3.48 -8.66
CA LYS A 193 -5.32 -3.24 -10.08
C LYS A 193 -4.90 -1.86 -10.58
N CYS A 194 -4.66 -0.88 -9.66
CA CYS A 194 -4.07 0.41 -10.04
C CYS A 194 -2.63 0.26 -10.53
N ILE A 195 -1.95 -0.81 -10.09
CA ILE A 195 -0.57 -1.13 -10.44
C ILE A 195 -0.55 -2.19 -11.56
N GLU A 196 -1.30 -3.28 -11.39
CA GLU A 196 -1.32 -4.43 -12.31
C GLU A 196 -1.54 -4.02 -13.77
N LYS A 197 -2.39 -3.01 -14.01
CA LYS A 197 -2.70 -2.51 -15.36
C LYS A 197 -1.50 -1.93 -16.10
N TYR A 198 -0.49 -1.46 -15.37
CA TYR A 198 0.65 -0.73 -15.91
C TYR A 198 1.97 -1.49 -15.81
N LEU A 199 1.93 -2.76 -15.37
CA LEU A 199 3.12 -3.62 -15.32
C LEU A 199 3.77 -3.72 -16.70
N ARG A 200 5.10 -3.66 -16.72
CA ARG A 200 5.93 -3.73 -17.93
C ARG A 200 6.58 -5.12 -18.05
N PRO A 201 7.03 -5.50 -19.26
CA PRO A 201 7.89 -6.66 -19.41
C PRO A 201 9.12 -6.55 -18.49
N GLY A 202 9.42 -7.62 -17.73
CA GLY A 202 10.50 -7.62 -16.73
C GLY A 202 10.04 -7.36 -15.29
N ASP A 203 8.86 -6.74 -15.06
CA ASP A 203 8.31 -6.58 -13.71
C ASP A 203 7.85 -7.93 -13.15
N ARG A 204 8.39 -8.34 -12.00
CA ARG A 204 7.91 -9.50 -11.24
C ARG A 204 6.85 -9.03 -10.23
N PHE A 205 5.59 -9.29 -10.50
CA PHE A 205 4.48 -8.95 -9.62
C PHE A 205 3.95 -10.22 -8.96
N ILE A 206 4.20 -10.38 -7.65
CA ILE A 206 3.86 -11.58 -6.89
C ILE A 206 2.75 -11.27 -5.90
N THR A 207 1.57 -11.87 -6.09
CA THR A 207 0.44 -11.74 -5.18
C THR A 207 0.51 -12.81 -4.10
N CYS A 208 0.51 -12.41 -2.82
CA CYS A 208 0.41 -13.33 -1.71
C CYS A 208 -1.06 -13.67 -1.42
N ILE A 209 -1.40 -14.96 -1.53
CA ILE A 209 -2.71 -15.52 -1.27
C ILE A 209 -2.67 -16.22 0.09
N PHE A 210 -3.56 -15.82 1.00
CA PHE A 210 -3.69 -16.43 2.33
C PHE A 210 -5.06 -17.09 2.42
N GLY A 211 -5.10 -18.42 2.53
CA GLY A 211 -6.34 -19.18 2.49
C GLY A 211 -6.35 -20.42 3.35
N GLU A 212 -7.51 -21.06 3.37
CA GLU A 212 -7.75 -22.37 3.96
C GLU A 212 -8.17 -23.32 2.85
N LEU A 213 -7.90 -24.61 3.02
CA LEU A 213 -8.37 -25.62 2.07
C LEU A 213 -9.79 -26.05 2.42
N GLU A 214 -10.75 -25.74 1.56
CA GLU A 214 -12.12 -26.22 1.64
C GLU A 214 -12.44 -27.05 0.38
N ASN A 215 -12.69 -28.33 0.54
CA ASN A 215 -12.95 -29.27 -0.57
C ASN A 215 -11.87 -29.22 -1.68
N GLY A 216 -10.59 -29.12 -1.29
CA GLY A 216 -9.44 -29.07 -2.20
C GLY A 216 -9.21 -27.72 -2.90
N LYS A 217 -10.05 -26.71 -2.62
CA LYS A 217 -9.90 -25.35 -3.16
C LYS A 217 -9.40 -24.38 -2.10
N VAL A 218 -8.61 -23.43 -2.51
CA VAL A 218 -8.15 -22.33 -1.63
C VAL A 218 -9.27 -21.31 -1.47
N VAL A 219 -9.72 -21.12 -0.23
CA VAL A 219 -10.75 -20.14 0.14
C VAL A 219 -10.14 -19.06 1.01
N GLN A 220 -10.16 -17.81 0.54
CA GLN A 220 -9.68 -16.67 1.30
C GLN A 220 -10.81 -16.07 2.16
N LYS A 221 -10.68 -16.13 3.48
CA LYS A 221 -11.57 -15.43 4.41
C LYS A 221 -11.05 -14.02 4.66
N GLY A 222 -11.81 -13.02 4.29
CA GLY A 222 -11.35 -11.63 4.21
C GLY A 222 -10.72 -11.06 5.48
N VAL A 223 -11.18 -11.47 6.68
CA VAL A 223 -10.59 -11.05 7.96
C VAL A 223 -9.20 -11.67 8.13
N TYR A 224 -9.08 -12.98 7.95
CA TYR A 224 -7.84 -13.72 8.11
C TYR A 224 -6.79 -13.33 7.07
N ALA A 225 -7.20 -13.08 5.83
CA ALA A 225 -6.30 -12.59 4.80
C ALA A 225 -5.72 -11.20 5.15
N LYS A 226 -6.51 -10.30 5.80
CA LYS A 226 -6.00 -9.01 6.27
C LYS A 226 -5.02 -9.17 7.43
N MET A 227 -5.30 -10.08 8.37
CA MET A 227 -4.39 -10.41 9.47
C MET A 227 -3.04 -10.88 8.92
N ALA A 228 -3.07 -11.90 8.07
CA ALA A 228 -1.86 -12.48 7.48
C ALA A 228 -1.05 -11.48 6.63
N ARG A 229 -1.71 -10.59 5.87
CA ARG A 229 -1.02 -9.53 5.12
C ARG A 229 -0.27 -8.56 6.04
N GLY A 230 -0.85 -8.19 7.18
CA GLY A 230 -0.17 -7.36 8.17
C GLY A 230 1.03 -8.08 8.78
N GLN A 231 0.84 -9.34 9.19
CA GLN A 231 1.91 -10.17 9.73
C GLN A 231 3.03 -10.43 8.71
N MET A 232 2.71 -10.58 7.42
CA MET A 232 3.70 -10.74 6.35
C MET A 232 4.59 -9.50 6.23
N VAL A 233 4.02 -8.27 6.27
CA VAL A 233 4.86 -7.04 6.29
C VAL A 233 5.81 -7.06 7.48
N ARG A 234 5.30 -7.37 8.69
CA ARG A 234 6.12 -7.46 9.89
C ARG A 234 7.20 -8.54 9.78
N TYR A 235 6.85 -9.71 9.24
CA TYR A 235 7.81 -10.80 9.01
C TYR A 235 8.92 -10.37 8.06
N MET A 236 8.57 -9.79 6.90
CA MET A 236 9.54 -9.29 5.93
C MET A 236 10.49 -8.25 6.56
N ALA A 237 9.94 -7.33 7.37
CA ALA A 237 10.75 -6.35 8.08
C ALA A 237 11.68 -7.01 9.13
N SER A 238 11.21 -8.05 9.85
CA SER A 238 11.99 -8.74 10.87
C SER A 238 13.18 -9.53 10.32
N ILE A 239 13.04 -10.08 9.12
CA ILE A 239 14.12 -10.83 8.44
C ILE A 239 14.93 -9.98 7.46
N ASN A 240 14.59 -8.68 7.33
CA ASN A 240 15.17 -7.77 6.33
C ASN A 240 15.15 -8.37 4.92
N ALA A 241 13.97 -8.84 4.48
CA ALA A 241 13.79 -9.57 3.23
C ALA A 241 14.23 -8.74 2.01
N ARG A 242 15.09 -9.30 1.17
CA ARG A 242 15.62 -8.67 -0.04
C ARG A 242 15.20 -9.42 -1.31
N GLN A 243 14.82 -10.68 -1.18
CA GLN A 243 14.42 -11.56 -2.26
C GLN A 243 13.03 -12.15 -1.99
N PRO A 244 12.19 -12.35 -3.00
CA PRO A 244 10.83 -12.86 -2.81
C PRO A 244 10.81 -14.30 -2.26
N GLU A 245 11.83 -15.10 -2.53
CA GLU A 245 11.91 -16.47 -2.03
C GLU A 245 12.03 -16.53 -0.50
N GLN A 246 12.57 -15.49 0.15
CA GLN A 246 12.71 -15.42 1.62
C GLN A 246 11.33 -15.38 2.32
N ILE A 247 10.27 -14.85 1.63
CA ILE A 247 8.95 -14.80 2.24
C ILE A 247 8.26 -16.17 2.29
N GLN A 248 8.75 -17.17 1.55
CA GLN A 248 8.23 -18.54 1.59
C GLN A 248 8.41 -19.19 2.98
N GLY A 249 9.34 -18.67 3.81
CA GLY A 249 9.49 -19.08 5.21
C GLY A 249 8.46 -18.51 6.19
N PHE A 250 7.43 -17.81 5.71
CA PHE A 250 6.39 -17.26 6.58
C PHE A 250 5.54 -18.38 7.22
N ASP A 251 5.44 -18.37 8.57
CA ASP A 251 4.84 -19.44 9.37
C ASP A 251 3.87 -18.93 10.47
N ARG A 252 3.29 -17.74 10.31
CA ARG A 252 2.43 -17.14 11.35
C ARG A 252 0.99 -17.63 11.28
N ASP A 253 0.34 -17.76 12.44
CA ASP A 253 -1.07 -18.18 12.60
C ASP A 253 -1.42 -19.50 11.87
N GLY A 254 -0.46 -20.42 11.79
CA GLY A 254 -0.61 -21.71 11.14
C GLY A 254 -0.52 -21.68 9.62
N TYR A 255 -0.24 -20.53 9.01
CA TYR A 255 0.04 -20.45 7.58
C TYR A 255 1.40 -21.06 7.25
N ALA A 256 1.47 -21.79 6.15
CA ALA A 256 2.69 -22.28 5.53
C ALA A 256 2.64 -22.08 4.02
N PHE A 257 3.79 -21.85 3.41
CA PHE A 257 3.92 -21.75 1.95
C PHE A 257 3.57 -23.10 1.30
N ASP A 258 2.72 -23.07 0.29
CA ASP A 258 2.30 -24.23 -0.49
C ASP A 258 2.89 -24.14 -1.90
N PRO A 259 3.99 -24.87 -2.20
CA PRO A 259 4.64 -24.82 -3.50
C PRO A 259 3.78 -25.40 -4.62
N ASP A 260 2.91 -26.38 -4.33
CA ASP A 260 2.08 -27.04 -5.34
C ASP A 260 0.96 -26.11 -5.85
N ARG A 261 0.60 -25.09 -5.07
CA ARG A 261 -0.44 -24.11 -5.41
C ARG A 261 0.12 -22.74 -5.71
N SER A 262 1.45 -22.61 -5.69
CA SER A 262 2.15 -21.37 -5.98
C SER A 262 2.65 -21.33 -7.43
N SER A 263 2.94 -20.15 -7.91
CA SER A 263 3.53 -19.88 -9.21
C SER A 263 4.51 -18.70 -9.13
N GLU A 264 5.13 -18.33 -10.22
CA GLU A 264 5.97 -17.13 -10.31
C GLU A 264 5.20 -15.82 -10.02
N LYS A 265 3.86 -15.84 -10.16
CA LYS A 265 2.97 -14.67 -9.98
C LYS A 265 2.15 -14.72 -8.71
N GLU A 266 2.04 -15.87 -8.08
CA GLU A 266 1.19 -16.07 -6.90
C GLU A 266 1.89 -16.98 -5.89
N TYR A 267 2.07 -16.49 -4.67
CA TYR A 267 2.55 -17.28 -3.54
C TYR A 267 1.39 -17.59 -2.62
N CYS A 268 1.05 -18.88 -2.54
CA CYS A 268 -0.04 -19.39 -1.71
C CYS A 268 0.48 -19.80 -0.34
N PHE A 269 -0.19 -19.28 0.69
CA PHE A 269 0.04 -19.64 2.09
C PHE A 269 -1.27 -20.24 2.62
N ILE A 270 -1.20 -21.48 3.07
CA ILE A 270 -2.35 -22.27 3.50
C ILE A 270 -2.21 -22.61 4.98
N ARG A 271 -3.35 -22.58 5.69
CA ARG A 271 -3.45 -23.01 7.09
C ARG A 271 -4.57 -24.02 7.29
#